data_cfe8d57bf2cb83b1a45b5d6f7f62964e
#
_entry.id   cfe8d57bf2cb83b1a45b5d6f7f62964e
#
_cell.length_a   1.000
_cell.length_b   1.000
_cell.length_c   1.000
_cell.angle_alpha   90.00
_cell.angle_beta   90.00
_cell.angle_gamma   90.00
#
_symmetry.space_group_name_H-M   'P 1'
#
loop_
_entity.id
_entity.type
_entity.pdbx_description
1 polymer ?
#
loop_
_entity_poly.entity_id
_entity_poly.type
_entity_poly.pdbx_seq_one_letter_code
_entity_poly.pdbx_strand_id
1 'polypeptide(L)'
;MKPNDDIIEVLPVSGCEPHVPAVLRTATGKEIKYLRKEEVHRMLGAVTGRNKLIIQMLWHTGVRVSELLSIKVSDIDFEQNTVTVRTLKKKKTLPRKAKLIKTEIKGLELALKETAQSKTLRKKLLEAKERLASYDKEPPKPRYRVIPISPSLVGTIASYVMNNGFNKADFLFSLSRMMVYRIIRSAGEKIGLEKERAHPHSFRHGFAVNATLSGVPPMVLRQWMGHASIESTLIYTEALAQDTKQYLRNMDF
;
A
#
# COMPACT_ATOMS: atom_id res chain seq x y z
N MET A 1 40.95 -15.35 -9.74
CA MET A 1 39.65 -15.91 -10.11
C MET A 1 38.62 -14.88 -9.71
N LYS A 2 38.06 -14.12 -10.65
CA LYS A 2 37.01 -13.12 -10.38
C LYS A 2 35.66 -13.82 -10.36
N PRO A 3 34.75 -13.51 -9.44
CA PRO A 3 33.38 -14.07 -9.51
C PRO A 3 32.65 -13.42 -10.70
N ASN A 4 32.03 -14.27 -11.50
CA ASN A 4 31.15 -13.91 -12.60
C ASN A 4 29.85 -13.32 -11.98
N ASP A 5 29.66 -12.02 -12.16
CA ASP A 5 28.39 -11.35 -11.96
C ASP A 5 27.51 -11.65 -13.18
N ASP A 6 26.84 -12.79 -13.18
CA ASP A 6 25.71 -13.04 -14.08
C ASP A 6 24.50 -12.24 -13.58
N ILE A 7 24.56 -10.94 -13.79
CA ILE A 7 23.38 -10.08 -13.84
C ILE A 7 22.62 -10.55 -15.08
N ILE A 8 21.48 -11.19 -14.89
CA ILE A 8 20.49 -11.32 -15.96
C ILE A 8 20.03 -9.88 -16.26
N GLU A 9 20.77 -9.22 -17.13
CA GLU A 9 20.31 -8.04 -17.84
C GLU A 9 19.12 -8.48 -18.69
N VAL A 10 17.93 -8.18 -18.22
CA VAL A 10 16.77 -8.08 -19.11
C VAL A 10 17.13 -6.93 -20.04
N LEU A 11 17.68 -7.29 -21.21
CA LEU A 11 18.03 -6.35 -22.27
C LEU A 11 16.78 -5.48 -22.52
N PRO A 12 16.92 -4.16 -22.46
CA PRO A 12 15.86 -3.29 -22.92
C PRO A 12 15.71 -3.57 -24.43
N VAL A 13 14.52 -3.97 -24.84
CA VAL A 13 14.16 -4.03 -26.25
C VAL A 13 14.45 -2.64 -26.82
N SER A 14 15.44 -2.58 -27.70
CA SER A 14 16.01 -1.36 -28.23
C SER A 14 14.94 -0.46 -28.84
N GLY A 15 14.88 0.79 -28.41
CA GLY A 15 14.54 1.89 -29.30
C GLY A 15 13.23 2.63 -29.10
N CYS A 16 12.50 2.47 -28.00
CA CYS A 16 11.46 3.45 -27.62
C CYS A 16 11.20 3.32 -26.12
N GLU A 17 11.69 4.26 -25.32
CA GLU A 17 11.21 4.37 -23.95
C GLU A 17 9.69 4.59 -24.01
N PRO A 18 8.88 3.80 -23.32
CA PRO A 18 7.44 4.00 -23.31
C PRO A 18 7.17 5.42 -22.81
N HIS A 19 6.47 6.22 -23.63
CA HIS A 19 6.09 7.57 -23.23
C HIS A 19 5.14 7.49 -22.03
N VAL A 20 5.71 7.54 -20.84
CA VAL A 20 4.91 7.57 -19.61
C VAL A 20 4.30 8.95 -19.49
N PRO A 21 2.97 9.09 -19.52
CA PRO A 21 2.33 10.38 -19.35
C PRO A 21 2.79 11.01 -18.05
N ALA A 22 3.12 12.31 -18.09
CA ALA A 22 3.59 13.05 -16.92
C ALA A 22 2.56 13.07 -15.78
N VAL A 23 1.29 12.87 -16.12
CA VAL A 23 0.15 12.87 -15.21
C VAL A 23 -0.79 11.74 -15.58
N LEU A 24 -1.09 10.86 -14.62
CA LEU A 24 -2.15 9.88 -14.72
C LEU A 24 -3.46 10.50 -14.22
N ARG A 25 -4.57 10.23 -14.91
CA ARG A 25 -5.90 10.69 -14.48
C ARG A 25 -6.80 9.49 -14.20
N THR A 26 -7.60 9.59 -13.14
CA THR A 26 -8.67 8.62 -12.86
C THR A 26 -9.83 8.81 -13.84
N ALA A 27 -10.72 7.84 -13.96
CA ALA A 27 -11.97 7.96 -14.71
C ALA A 27 -12.81 9.20 -14.31
N THR A 28 -12.63 9.72 -13.08
CA THR A 28 -13.27 10.94 -12.57
C THR A 28 -12.47 12.21 -12.85
N GLY A 29 -11.39 12.15 -13.64
CA GLY A 29 -10.53 13.27 -14.01
C GLY A 29 -9.53 13.71 -12.91
N LYS A 30 -9.47 13.01 -11.78
CA LYS A 30 -8.52 13.32 -10.71
C LYS A 30 -7.10 12.93 -11.10
N GLU A 31 -6.17 13.84 -10.96
CA GLU A 31 -4.75 13.60 -11.20
C GLU A 31 -4.14 12.66 -10.15
N ILE A 32 -3.37 11.69 -10.63
CA ILE A 32 -2.61 10.75 -9.81
C ILE A 32 -1.15 11.19 -9.80
N LYS A 33 -0.68 11.66 -8.65
CA LYS A 33 0.72 12.01 -8.40
C LYS A 33 1.50 10.73 -8.11
N TYR A 34 2.51 10.42 -8.91
CA TYR A 34 3.37 9.25 -8.74
C TYR A 34 4.85 9.61 -8.83
N LEU A 35 5.72 8.71 -8.39
CA LEU A 35 7.17 8.86 -8.49
C LEU A 35 7.68 8.06 -9.68
N ARG A 36 8.63 8.65 -10.42
CA ARG A 36 9.35 7.98 -11.49
C ARG A 36 10.54 7.20 -10.92
N LYS A 37 11.00 6.21 -11.64
CA LYS A 37 12.14 5.34 -11.24
C LYS A 37 13.40 6.17 -10.92
N GLU A 38 13.73 7.16 -11.76
CA GLU A 38 14.89 8.04 -11.61
C GLU A 38 14.81 8.90 -10.34
N GLU A 39 13.60 9.38 -10.01
CA GLU A 39 13.35 10.16 -8.79
C GLU A 39 13.58 9.30 -7.55
N VAL A 40 13.06 8.07 -7.56
CA VAL A 40 13.28 7.13 -6.46
C VAL A 40 14.76 6.76 -6.33
N HIS A 41 15.48 6.53 -7.43
CA HIS A 41 16.93 6.30 -7.42
C HIS A 41 17.68 7.47 -6.76
N ARG A 42 17.35 8.71 -7.11
CA ARG A 42 17.95 9.90 -6.47
C ARG A 42 17.62 9.97 -4.98
N MET A 43 16.37 9.66 -4.59
CA MET A 43 15.98 9.59 -3.17
C MET A 43 16.78 8.53 -2.42
N LEU A 44 17.00 7.34 -3.00
CA LEU A 44 17.80 6.27 -2.42
C LEU A 44 19.27 6.65 -2.24
N GLY A 45 19.82 7.51 -3.12
CA GLY A 45 21.15 8.09 -2.98
C GLY A 45 21.25 9.13 -1.86
N ALA A 46 20.13 9.79 -1.51
CA ALA A 46 20.09 10.85 -0.50
C ALA A 46 19.84 10.35 0.93
N VAL A 47 19.63 9.04 1.13
CA VAL A 47 19.33 8.41 2.43
C VAL A 47 20.15 7.14 2.64
N THR A 48 20.35 6.76 3.91
CA THR A 48 21.12 5.58 4.28
C THR A 48 20.38 4.70 5.30
N GLY A 49 20.90 3.50 5.54
CA GLY A 49 20.45 2.58 6.58
C GLY A 49 18.96 2.29 6.53
N ARG A 50 18.29 2.31 7.68
CA ARG A 50 16.86 2.05 7.82
C ARG A 50 15.99 2.90 6.89
N ASN A 51 16.32 4.18 6.72
CA ASN A 51 15.52 5.08 5.89
C ASN A 51 15.57 4.69 4.42
N LYS A 52 16.72 4.23 3.94
CA LYS A 52 16.90 3.68 2.59
C LYS A 52 16.04 2.42 2.41
N LEU A 53 16.10 1.50 3.37
CA LEU A 53 15.30 0.27 3.33
C LEU A 53 13.79 0.54 3.33
N ILE A 54 13.30 1.54 4.09
CA ILE A 54 11.89 1.95 4.06
C ILE A 54 11.48 2.39 2.66
N ILE A 55 12.28 3.22 2.00
CA ILE A 55 12.01 3.70 0.64
C ILE A 55 12.03 2.54 -0.36
N GLN A 56 13.03 1.64 -0.26
CA GLN A 56 13.10 0.44 -1.10
C GLN A 56 11.86 -0.44 -0.93
N MET A 57 11.46 -0.73 0.31
CA MET A 57 10.28 -1.55 0.57
C MET A 57 8.99 -0.93 0.00
N LEU A 58 8.79 0.38 0.17
CA LEU A 58 7.63 1.07 -0.41
C LEU A 58 7.63 1.00 -1.94
N TRP A 59 8.79 1.18 -2.55
CA TRP A 59 8.95 1.17 -4.01
C TRP A 59 8.75 -0.21 -4.61
N HIS A 60 9.36 -1.24 -4.03
CA HIS A 60 9.34 -2.60 -4.59
C HIS A 60 8.09 -3.40 -4.26
N THR A 61 7.29 -2.98 -3.28
CA THR A 61 6.11 -3.73 -2.85
C THR A 61 4.80 -3.00 -3.04
N GLY A 62 4.84 -1.67 -3.21
CA GLY A 62 3.64 -0.85 -3.32
C GLY A 62 2.70 -0.91 -2.11
N VAL A 63 3.17 -1.39 -0.94
CA VAL A 63 2.37 -1.50 0.28
C VAL A 63 1.99 -0.15 0.86
N ARG A 64 0.91 -0.12 1.64
CA ARG A 64 0.55 1.08 2.42
C ARG A 64 1.48 1.22 3.63
N VAL A 65 1.73 2.45 4.09
CA VAL A 65 2.58 2.69 5.28
C VAL A 65 2.16 1.85 6.49
N SER A 66 0.86 1.76 6.75
CA SER A 66 0.35 0.95 7.86
C SER A 66 0.60 -0.55 7.66
N GLU A 67 0.60 -1.02 6.42
CA GLU A 67 0.94 -2.40 6.08
C GLU A 67 2.46 -2.61 6.23
N LEU A 68 3.29 -1.70 5.71
CA LEU A 68 4.75 -1.73 5.90
C LEU A 68 5.15 -1.85 7.36
N LEU A 69 4.56 -1.01 8.22
CA LEU A 69 4.86 -0.99 9.66
C LEU A 69 4.28 -2.19 10.42
N SER A 70 3.45 -3.02 9.79
CA SER A 70 2.94 -4.27 10.36
C SER A 70 3.73 -5.50 9.93
N ILE A 71 4.71 -5.37 9.03
CA ILE A 71 5.56 -6.47 8.57
C ILE A 71 6.51 -6.87 9.70
N LYS A 72 6.50 -8.16 10.01
CA LYS A 72 7.46 -8.79 10.91
C LYS A 72 8.56 -9.49 10.12
N VAL A 73 9.65 -9.81 10.78
CA VAL A 73 10.74 -10.59 10.16
C VAL A 73 10.21 -11.96 9.70
N SER A 74 9.28 -12.57 10.46
CA SER A 74 8.62 -13.84 10.09
C SER A 74 7.73 -13.76 8.83
N ASP A 75 7.36 -12.56 8.39
CA ASP A 75 6.55 -12.38 7.20
C ASP A 75 7.38 -12.37 5.91
N ILE A 76 8.72 -12.44 6.04
CA ILE A 76 9.68 -12.45 4.93
C ILE A 76 10.17 -13.86 4.73
N ASP A 77 9.96 -14.38 3.53
CA ASP A 77 10.53 -15.64 3.09
C ASP A 77 11.82 -15.33 2.32
N PHE A 78 12.96 -15.61 2.96
CA PHE A 78 14.28 -15.36 2.41
C PHE A 78 14.68 -16.36 1.32
N GLU A 79 14.06 -17.55 1.29
CA GLU A 79 14.33 -18.59 0.28
C GLU A 79 13.51 -18.34 -0.99
N GLN A 80 12.22 -18.04 -0.82
CA GLN A 80 11.31 -17.79 -1.95
C GLN A 80 11.32 -16.34 -2.44
N ASN A 81 12.10 -15.46 -1.80
CA ASN A 81 12.15 -14.02 -2.10
C ASN A 81 10.77 -13.38 -2.12
N THR A 82 9.99 -13.59 -1.06
CA THR A 82 8.63 -13.03 -0.94
C THR A 82 8.40 -12.35 0.39
N VAL A 83 7.43 -11.46 0.42
CA VAL A 83 6.92 -10.86 1.66
C VAL A 83 5.41 -11.08 1.76
N THR A 84 4.97 -11.60 2.89
CA THR A 84 3.56 -11.77 3.23
C THR A 84 3.04 -10.50 3.89
N VAL A 85 2.04 -9.88 3.29
CA VAL A 85 1.49 -8.61 3.77
C VAL A 85 0.06 -8.80 4.24
N ARG A 86 -0.22 -8.43 5.48
CA ARG A 86 -1.57 -8.38 6.02
C ARG A 86 -2.31 -7.17 5.47
N THR A 87 -3.40 -7.41 4.75
CA THR A 87 -4.26 -6.33 4.27
C THR A 87 -5.06 -5.76 5.44
N LEU A 88 -4.72 -4.54 5.85
CA LEU A 88 -5.42 -3.84 6.91
C LEU A 88 -6.73 -3.28 6.33
N LYS A 89 -7.86 -3.96 6.59
CA LYS A 89 -9.17 -3.43 6.22
C LYS A 89 -9.42 -2.15 7.00
N LYS A 90 -9.84 -1.09 6.33
CA LYS A 90 -10.52 0.03 7.00
C LYS A 90 -11.68 -0.56 7.81
N LYS A 91 -11.81 -0.19 9.09
CA LYS A 91 -13.04 -0.49 9.86
C LYS A 91 -14.21 -0.10 8.95
N LYS A 92 -15.09 -1.05 8.64
CA LYS A 92 -16.28 -0.74 7.85
C LYS A 92 -16.96 0.43 8.56
N THR A 93 -17.09 1.55 7.86
CA THR A 93 -17.92 2.65 8.36
C THR A 93 -19.29 2.04 8.62
N LEU A 94 -19.79 2.15 9.86
CA LEU A 94 -21.11 1.64 10.21
C LEU A 94 -22.13 2.12 9.17
N PRO A 95 -23.02 1.26 8.68
CA PRO A 95 -24.08 1.67 7.77
C PRO A 95 -24.83 2.88 8.34
N ARG A 96 -25.38 3.74 7.47
CA ARG A 96 -26.12 4.93 7.90
C ARG A 96 -27.18 4.60 8.97
N LYS A 97 -27.89 3.47 8.79
CA LYS A 97 -28.87 2.95 9.77
C LYS A 97 -28.24 2.67 11.14
N ALA A 98 -27.08 2.03 11.20
CA ALA A 98 -26.40 1.75 12.47
C ALA A 98 -25.83 3.02 13.13
N LYS A 99 -25.48 4.06 12.36
CA LYS A 99 -25.10 5.37 12.91
C LYS A 99 -26.30 6.07 13.56
N LEU A 100 -27.48 6.00 12.94
CA LEU A 100 -28.73 6.55 13.49
C LEU A 100 -29.11 5.85 14.80
N ILE A 101 -29.00 4.52 14.85
CA ILE A 101 -29.25 3.76 16.09
C ILE A 101 -28.26 4.16 17.20
N LYS A 102 -26.98 4.41 16.88
CA LYS A 102 -26.02 4.94 17.89
C LYS A 102 -26.41 6.30 18.43
N THR A 103 -26.94 7.17 17.57
CA THR A 103 -27.43 8.49 17.99
C THR A 103 -28.69 8.35 18.86
N GLU A 104 -29.61 7.46 18.49
CA GLU A 104 -30.81 7.10 19.28
C GLU A 104 -30.42 6.58 20.67
N ILE A 105 -29.46 5.64 20.75
CA ILE A 105 -28.94 5.12 22.03
C ILE A 105 -28.41 6.24 22.92
N LYS A 106 -27.59 7.15 22.38
CA LYS A 106 -27.06 8.29 23.15
C LYS A 106 -28.17 9.19 23.69
N GLY A 107 -29.22 9.45 22.89
CA GLY A 107 -30.37 10.24 23.32
C GLY A 107 -31.13 9.55 24.44
N LEU A 108 -31.37 8.23 24.34
CA LEU A 108 -32.02 7.44 25.37
C LEU A 108 -31.20 7.33 26.66
N GLU A 109 -29.87 7.23 26.56
CA GLU A 109 -28.96 7.23 27.73
C GLU A 109 -28.96 8.59 28.44
N LEU A 110 -29.10 9.70 27.70
CA LEU A 110 -29.18 11.03 28.26
C LEU A 110 -30.54 11.21 28.99
N ALA A 111 -31.64 10.83 28.35
CA ALA A 111 -33.00 10.89 28.95
C ALA A 111 -33.12 10.02 30.21
N LEU A 112 -32.42 8.89 30.26
CA LEU A 112 -32.36 8.03 31.45
C LEU A 112 -31.57 8.63 32.60
N LYS A 113 -30.64 9.58 32.35
CA LYS A 113 -29.98 10.32 33.44
C LYS A 113 -30.92 11.28 34.13
N GLU A 114 -31.87 11.85 33.39
CA GLU A 114 -32.88 12.78 33.94
C GLU A 114 -34.06 12.05 34.57
N THR A 115 -34.40 10.87 34.05
CA THR A 115 -35.59 10.08 34.48
C THR A 115 -35.18 8.64 34.79
N ALA A 116 -34.39 8.44 35.86
CA ALA A 116 -33.75 7.17 36.21
C ALA A 116 -34.69 5.97 36.40
N GLN A 117 -35.99 6.18 36.68
CA GLN A 117 -36.96 5.11 36.98
C GLN A 117 -37.86 4.71 35.82
N SER A 118 -37.74 5.31 34.63
CA SER A 118 -38.59 5.00 33.48
C SER A 118 -38.34 3.60 32.90
N LYS A 119 -39.21 2.64 33.23
CA LYS A 119 -39.16 1.28 32.64
C LYS A 119 -39.27 1.30 31.11
N THR A 120 -40.05 2.22 30.56
CA THR A 120 -40.27 2.37 29.11
C THR A 120 -38.98 2.79 28.39
N LEU A 121 -38.22 3.75 28.93
CA LEU A 121 -36.97 4.20 28.35
C LEU A 121 -35.90 3.10 28.41
N ARG A 122 -35.86 2.34 29.50
CA ARG A 122 -34.94 1.18 29.63
C ARG A 122 -35.23 0.11 28.57
N LYS A 123 -36.49 -0.20 28.33
CA LYS A 123 -36.92 -1.16 27.30
C LYS A 123 -36.50 -0.69 25.90
N LYS A 124 -36.77 0.57 25.55
CA LYS A 124 -36.37 1.16 24.26
C LYS A 124 -34.85 1.16 24.09
N LEU A 125 -34.10 1.43 25.15
CA LEU A 125 -32.62 1.39 25.11
C LEU A 125 -32.10 -0.03 24.85
N LEU A 126 -32.71 -1.04 25.49
CA LEU A 126 -32.35 -2.44 25.28
C LEU A 126 -32.62 -2.86 23.83
N GLU A 127 -33.80 -2.58 23.30
CA GLU A 127 -34.16 -2.86 21.91
C GLU A 127 -33.27 -2.15 20.90
N ALA A 128 -32.84 -0.90 21.17
CA ALA A 128 -31.92 -0.17 20.32
C ALA A 128 -30.51 -0.79 20.37
N LYS A 129 -30.06 -1.25 21.54
CA LYS A 129 -28.77 -1.95 21.69
C LYS A 129 -28.77 -3.30 20.97
N GLU A 130 -29.83 -4.07 21.05
CA GLU A 130 -30.01 -5.33 20.31
C GLU A 130 -29.99 -5.10 18.79
N ARG A 131 -30.73 -4.10 18.30
CA ARG A 131 -30.69 -3.68 16.89
C ARG A 131 -29.28 -3.26 16.45
N LEU A 132 -28.52 -2.59 17.30
CA LEU A 132 -27.13 -2.23 16.99
C LEU A 132 -26.23 -3.45 16.95
N ALA A 133 -26.39 -4.40 17.88
CA ALA A 133 -25.62 -5.64 17.94
C ALA A 133 -25.77 -6.48 16.66
N SER A 134 -26.95 -6.44 16.00
CA SER A 134 -27.14 -7.13 14.72
C SER A 134 -26.26 -6.60 13.58
N TYR A 135 -25.69 -5.40 13.73
CA TYR A 135 -24.72 -4.81 12.80
C TYR A 135 -23.25 -5.09 13.19
N ASP A 136 -22.98 -5.53 14.43
CA ASP A 136 -21.66 -5.97 14.89
C ASP A 136 -21.41 -7.42 14.41
N LYS A 137 -21.31 -7.57 13.07
CA LYS A 137 -20.80 -8.81 12.50
C LYS A 137 -19.35 -8.99 12.91
N GLU A 138 -18.94 -10.25 13.11
CA GLU A 138 -17.56 -10.64 13.37
C GLU A 138 -16.56 -9.79 12.56
N PRO A 139 -15.44 -9.37 13.18
CA PRO A 139 -14.43 -8.64 12.45
C PRO A 139 -14.00 -9.49 11.24
N PRO A 140 -13.98 -8.91 10.05
CA PRO A 140 -13.69 -9.67 8.85
C PRO A 140 -12.33 -10.34 8.99
N LYS A 141 -12.25 -11.65 8.69
CA LYS A 141 -11.00 -12.42 8.72
C LYS A 141 -9.87 -11.65 8.02
N PRO A 142 -8.69 -11.61 8.62
CA PRO A 142 -7.54 -10.94 8.01
C PRO A 142 -7.27 -11.56 6.63
N ARG A 143 -7.02 -10.74 5.63
CA ARG A 143 -6.59 -11.18 4.31
C ARG A 143 -5.10 -10.95 4.20
N TYR A 144 -4.40 -11.96 3.73
CA TYR A 144 -2.97 -11.91 3.44
C TYR A 144 -2.76 -11.94 1.93
N ARG A 145 -1.66 -11.36 1.48
CA ARG A 145 -1.18 -11.46 0.11
C ARG A 145 0.33 -11.61 0.12
N VAL A 146 0.83 -12.39 -0.80
CA VAL A 146 2.26 -12.60 -1.00
C VAL A 146 2.70 -11.71 -2.15
N ILE A 147 3.79 -10.98 -1.95
CA ILE A 147 4.38 -10.08 -2.95
C ILE A 147 5.81 -10.55 -3.19
N PRO A 148 6.20 -10.89 -4.43
CA PRO A 148 7.58 -11.20 -4.76
C PRO A 148 8.44 -9.93 -4.63
N ILE A 149 9.66 -10.10 -4.15
CA ILE A 149 10.66 -9.04 -4.02
C ILE A 149 11.98 -9.50 -4.62
N SER A 150 12.80 -8.57 -5.07
CA SER A 150 14.06 -8.92 -5.71
C SER A 150 15.05 -9.56 -4.71
N PRO A 151 15.90 -10.51 -5.14
CA PRO A 151 16.95 -11.10 -4.29
C PRO A 151 17.84 -10.05 -3.65
N SER A 152 18.16 -8.97 -4.38
CA SER A 152 18.97 -7.86 -3.86
C SER A 152 18.28 -7.14 -2.68
N LEU A 153 16.95 -6.94 -2.73
CA LEU A 153 16.20 -6.36 -1.62
C LEU A 153 16.15 -7.34 -0.44
N VAL A 154 15.98 -8.64 -0.71
CA VAL A 154 16.03 -9.69 0.33
C VAL A 154 17.37 -9.67 1.05
N GLY A 155 18.51 -9.61 0.33
CA GLY A 155 19.83 -9.48 0.91
C GLY A 155 19.99 -8.22 1.78
N THR A 156 19.43 -7.09 1.32
CA THR A 156 19.42 -5.85 2.12
C THR A 156 18.61 -6.00 3.40
N ILE A 157 17.45 -6.65 3.34
CA ILE A 157 16.61 -6.93 4.52
C ILE A 157 17.35 -7.87 5.48
N ALA A 158 17.95 -8.97 4.97
CA ALA A 158 18.70 -9.92 5.78
C ALA A 158 19.83 -9.24 6.55
N SER A 159 20.63 -8.43 5.86
CA SER A 159 21.70 -7.65 6.48
C SER A 159 21.16 -6.69 7.54
N TYR A 160 20.03 -6.02 7.27
CA TYR A 160 19.41 -5.12 8.24
C TYR A 160 18.92 -5.88 9.50
N VAL A 161 18.28 -7.04 9.31
CA VAL A 161 17.81 -7.89 10.41
C VAL A 161 18.97 -8.38 11.27
N MET A 162 20.03 -8.88 10.65
CA MET A 162 21.22 -9.38 11.35
C MET A 162 21.93 -8.27 12.14
N ASN A 163 22.16 -7.12 11.49
CA ASN A 163 22.89 -5.99 12.11
C ASN A 163 22.14 -5.36 13.30
N ASN A 164 20.81 -5.54 13.38
CA ASN A 164 20.01 -5.04 14.50
C ASN A 164 19.60 -6.14 15.49
N GLY A 165 20.00 -7.39 15.29
CA GLY A 165 19.69 -8.50 16.18
C GLY A 165 18.21 -8.83 16.27
N PHE A 166 17.43 -8.61 15.21
CA PHE A 166 15.99 -8.85 15.22
C PHE A 166 15.65 -10.34 15.19
N ASN A 167 14.64 -10.71 15.98
CA ASN A 167 14.05 -12.04 15.99
C ASN A 167 12.86 -12.13 15.03
N LYS A 168 12.42 -13.37 14.72
CA LYS A 168 11.27 -13.62 13.82
C LYS A 168 9.98 -12.89 14.23
N ALA A 169 9.75 -12.68 15.53
CA ALA A 169 8.56 -12.03 16.06
C ALA A 169 8.60 -10.50 16.00
N ASP A 170 9.77 -9.91 15.76
CA ASP A 170 9.96 -8.47 15.77
C ASP A 170 9.39 -7.82 14.50
N PHE A 171 8.89 -6.58 14.67
CA PHE A 171 8.52 -5.77 13.51
C PHE A 171 9.77 -5.29 12.80
N LEU A 172 9.77 -5.37 11.46
CA LEU A 172 10.89 -4.91 10.64
C LEU A 172 11.17 -3.41 10.87
N PHE A 173 10.13 -2.62 11.12
CA PHE A 173 10.22 -1.20 11.42
C PHE A 173 9.36 -0.82 12.62
N SER A 174 9.99 -0.45 13.73
CA SER A 174 9.30 0.08 14.93
C SER A 174 9.23 1.61 14.84
N LEU A 175 8.32 2.13 14.02
CA LEU A 175 8.17 3.56 13.75
C LEU A 175 6.69 3.97 13.72
N SER A 176 6.44 5.27 13.97
CA SER A 176 5.13 5.84 13.70
C SER A 176 4.94 6.13 12.21
N ARG A 177 3.67 6.14 11.76
CA ARG A 177 3.34 6.54 10.37
C ARG A 177 3.88 7.93 10.04
N MET A 178 3.79 8.87 10.99
CA MET A 178 4.28 10.24 10.81
C MET A 178 5.79 10.28 10.56
N MET A 179 6.56 9.40 11.22
CA MET A 179 8.01 9.32 10.99
C MET A 179 8.31 8.87 9.56
N VAL A 180 7.59 7.88 9.02
CA VAL A 180 7.76 7.44 7.62
C VAL A 180 7.46 8.60 6.65
N TYR A 181 6.40 9.38 6.91
CA TYR A 181 6.10 10.58 6.11
C TYR A 181 7.24 11.61 6.16
N ARG A 182 7.83 11.86 7.34
CA ARG A 182 8.98 12.77 7.50
C ARG A 182 10.20 12.27 6.73
N ILE A 183 10.50 10.98 6.80
CA ILE A 183 11.61 10.36 6.05
C ILE A 183 11.44 10.59 4.54
N ILE A 184 10.27 10.29 4.01
CA ILE A 184 9.98 10.46 2.58
C ILE A 184 10.07 11.93 2.18
N ARG A 185 9.50 12.82 2.99
CA ARG A 185 9.51 14.26 2.71
C ARG A 185 10.93 14.81 2.70
N SER A 186 11.72 14.48 3.72
CA SER A 186 13.13 14.90 3.80
C SER A 186 13.97 14.35 2.63
N ALA A 187 13.74 13.09 2.24
CA ALA A 187 14.42 12.51 1.08
C ALA A 187 14.00 13.21 -0.23
N GLY A 188 12.73 13.57 -0.37
CA GLY A 188 12.22 14.33 -1.52
C GLY A 188 12.80 15.75 -1.59
N GLU A 189 12.84 16.46 -0.46
CA GLU A 189 13.42 17.81 -0.36
C GLU A 189 14.89 17.84 -0.79
N LYS A 190 15.68 16.84 -0.41
CA LYS A 190 17.11 16.72 -0.80
C LYS A 190 17.34 16.61 -2.31
N ILE A 191 16.36 16.13 -3.05
CA ILE A 191 16.45 15.98 -4.52
C ILE A 191 15.63 17.03 -5.28
N GLY A 192 15.05 18.02 -4.59
CA GLY A 192 14.21 19.05 -5.20
C GLY A 192 12.84 18.56 -5.66
N LEU A 193 12.30 17.48 -5.07
CA LEU A 193 10.99 16.96 -5.41
C LEU A 193 9.88 17.82 -4.79
N GLU A 194 8.82 18.07 -5.55
CA GLU A 194 7.63 18.80 -5.08
C GLU A 194 7.03 18.14 -3.83
N LYS A 195 6.64 18.94 -2.83
CA LYS A 195 6.08 18.47 -1.55
C LYS A 195 4.86 17.57 -1.74
N GLU A 196 4.03 17.88 -2.74
CA GLU A 196 2.79 17.16 -3.08
C GLU A 196 3.06 15.77 -3.65
N ARG A 197 4.29 15.53 -4.14
CA ARG A 197 4.72 14.24 -4.69
C ARG A 197 5.53 13.43 -3.68
N ALA A 198 6.12 14.09 -2.67
CA ALA A 198 6.93 13.43 -1.63
C ALA A 198 6.05 12.80 -0.52
N HIS A 199 5.28 11.78 -0.86
CA HIS A 199 4.43 11.06 0.10
C HIS A 199 4.28 9.56 -0.24
N PRO A 200 3.90 8.70 0.73
CA PRO A 200 3.86 7.25 0.54
C PRO A 200 2.94 6.76 -0.58
N HIS A 201 1.83 7.44 -0.84
CA HIS A 201 0.93 7.04 -1.92
C HIS A 201 1.56 7.24 -3.30
N SER A 202 2.45 8.23 -3.47
CA SER A 202 3.19 8.42 -4.72
C SER A 202 4.13 7.26 -5.02
N PHE A 203 4.74 6.63 -4.00
CA PHE A 203 5.49 5.38 -4.17
C PHE A 203 4.59 4.25 -4.64
N ARG A 204 3.43 4.11 -4.02
CA ARG A 204 2.48 3.06 -4.39
C ARG A 204 1.94 3.23 -5.81
N HIS A 205 1.68 4.47 -6.23
CA HIS A 205 1.30 4.76 -7.60
C HIS A 205 2.48 4.51 -8.56
N GLY A 206 3.70 4.91 -8.18
CA GLY A 206 4.90 4.63 -8.95
C GLY A 206 5.18 3.14 -9.11
N PHE A 207 5.01 2.33 -8.06
CA PHE A 207 5.07 0.88 -8.15
C PHE A 207 4.07 0.31 -9.16
N ALA A 208 2.81 0.78 -9.10
CA ALA A 208 1.77 0.30 -10.01
C ALA A 208 2.05 0.66 -11.46
N VAL A 209 2.48 1.91 -11.72
CA VAL A 209 2.89 2.37 -13.06
C VAL A 209 4.05 1.53 -13.58
N ASN A 210 5.11 1.38 -12.78
CA ASN A 210 6.30 0.63 -13.17
C ASN A 210 5.98 -0.87 -13.43
N ALA A 211 5.16 -1.49 -12.59
CA ALA A 211 4.73 -2.88 -12.79
C ALA A 211 3.91 -3.05 -14.08
N THR A 212 3.01 -2.09 -14.38
CA THR A 212 2.21 -2.13 -15.61
C THR A 212 3.11 -1.95 -16.85
N LEU A 213 4.08 -1.03 -16.80
CA LEU A 213 5.09 -0.82 -17.85
C LEU A 213 5.95 -2.06 -18.09
N SER A 214 6.24 -2.80 -17.01
CA SER A 214 6.96 -4.08 -17.07
C SER A 214 6.09 -5.25 -17.52
N GLY A 215 4.86 -5.02 -17.98
CA GLY A 215 3.97 -6.06 -18.51
C GLY A 215 3.30 -6.92 -17.44
N VAL A 216 3.30 -6.52 -16.17
CA VAL A 216 2.59 -7.27 -15.12
C VAL A 216 1.08 -7.25 -15.38
N PRO A 217 0.42 -8.43 -15.49
CA PRO A 217 -1.02 -8.47 -15.74
C PRO A 217 -1.82 -7.72 -14.66
N PRO A 218 -2.87 -6.96 -15.05
CA PRO A 218 -3.66 -6.17 -14.09
C PRO A 218 -4.23 -6.97 -12.92
N MET A 219 -4.57 -8.24 -13.13
CA MET A 219 -5.07 -9.12 -12.06
C MET A 219 -3.99 -9.46 -11.04
N VAL A 220 -2.75 -9.67 -11.48
CA VAL A 220 -1.60 -9.91 -10.59
C VAL A 220 -1.27 -8.64 -9.82
N LEU A 221 -1.22 -7.50 -10.51
CA LEU A 221 -0.99 -6.19 -9.88
C LEU A 221 -2.07 -5.87 -8.83
N ARG A 222 -3.36 -6.14 -9.15
CA ARG A 222 -4.47 -6.02 -8.19
C ARG A 222 -4.21 -6.84 -6.92
N GLN A 223 -3.75 -8.09 -7.08
CA GLN A 223 -3.43 -8.97 -5.95
C GLN A 223 -2.29 -8.39 -5.11
N TRP A 224 -1.17 -8.00 -5.72
CA TRP A 224 -0.02 -7.42 -5.00
C TRP A 224 -0.37 -6.13 -4.28
N MET A 225 -1.16 -5.28 -4.90
CA MET A 225 -1.61 -4.03 -4.27
C MET A 225 -2.72 -4.23 -3.22
N GLY A 226 -3.41 -5.37 -3.22
CA GLY A 226 -4.56 -5.61 -2.33
C GLY A 226 -5.70 -4.63 -2.61
N HIS A 227 -6.00 -4.37 -3.88
CA HIS A 227 -7.15 -3.58 -4.29
C HIS A 227 -8.44 -4.39 -4.14
N ALA A 228 -9.47 -3.77 -3.55
CA ALA A 228 -10.77 -4.41 -3.38
C ALA A 228 -11.48 -4.60 -4.72
N SER A 229 -11.32 -3.66 -5.65
CA SER A 229 -11.90 -3.69 -7.00
C SER A 229 -10.82 -3.60 -8.06
N ILE A 230 -11.11 -4.10 -9.27
CA ILE A 230 -10.20 -4.07 -10.40
C ILE A 230 -10.07 -2.65 -10.99
N GLU A 231 -11.14 -1.85 -10.92
CA GLU A 231 -11.18 -0.48 -11.45
C GLU A 231 -10.07 0.39 -10.86
N SER A 232 -9.76 0.16 -9.57
CA SER A 232 -8.62 0.83 -8.91
C SER A 232 -7.25 0.48 -9.50
N THR A 233 -7.17 -0.58 -10.31
CA THR A 233 -5.93 -1.02 -10.98
C THR A 233 -5.95 -0.64 -12.46
N LEU A 234 -7.12 -0.67 -13.11
CA LEU A 234 -7.26 -0.36 -14.54
C LEU A 234 -6.84 1.07 -14.87
N ILE A 235 -6.94 2.01 -13.94
CA ILE A 235 -6.45 3.38 -14.14
C ILE A 235 -4.98 3.45 -14.59
N TYR A 236 -4.15 2.48 -14.18
CA TYR A 236 -2.74 2.42 -14.60
C TYR A 236 -2.62 1.83 -16.01
N THR A 237 -3.48 0.90 -16.36
CA THR A 237 -3.52 0.30 -17.71
C THR A 237 -4.06 1.29 -18.74
N GLU A 238 -5.14 2.02 -18.40
CA GLU A 238 -5.73 3.04 -19.28
C GLU A 238 -4.74 4.16 -19.61
N ALA A 239 -3.94 4.58 -18.61
CA ALA A 239 -2.94 5.61 -18.80
C ALA A 239 -1.83 5.21 -19.80
N LEU A 240 -1.56 3.90 -19.90
CA LEU A 240 -0.55 3.34 -20.80
C LEU A 240 -1.14 2.90 -22.14
N ALA A 241 -2.44 2.64 -22.19
CA ALA A 241 -3.14 2.23 -23.42
C ALA A 241 -3.18 3.34 -24.50
N GLN A 242 -2.78 4.56 -24.17
CA GLN A 242 -2.68 5.66 -25.13
C GLN A 242 -1.58 5.41 -26.19
N ASP A 243 -0.61 4.55 -25.91
CA ASP A 243 0.39 4.11 -26.89
C ASP A 243 0.22 2.64 -27.26
N THR A 244 -0.92 2.33 -27.90
CA THR A 244 -1.23 0.96 -28.34
C THR A 244 -0.32 0.46 -29.47
N LYS A 245 0.42 1.33 -30.14
CA LYS A 245 1.34 0.95 -31.24
C LYS A 245 2.46 0.00 -30.78
N GLN A 246 2.88 0.06 -29.52
CA GLN A 246 3.89 -0.87 -28.99
C GLN A 246 3.38 -2.32 -28.93
N TYR A 247 2.08 -2.54 -28.74
CA TYR A 247 1.50 -3.89 -28.73
C TYR A 247 1.45 -4.51 -30.11
N LEU A 248 1.24 -3.69 -31.15
CA LEU A 248 1.23 -4.15 -32.54
C LEU A 248 2.62 -4.64 -33.01
N ARG A 249 3.70 -4.08 -32.46
CA ARG A 249 5.08 -4.49 -32.82
C ARG A 249 5.44 -5.88 -32.32
N ASN A 250 4.74 -6.39 -31.29
CA ASN A 250 4.97 -7.71 -30.71
C ASN A 250 3.98 -8.77 -31.23
N MET A 251 3.09 -8.37 -32.13
CA MET A 251 2.17 -9.27 -32.81
C MET A 251 2.75 -9.54 -34.21
N ASP A 252 3.49 -10.65 -34.34
CA ASP A 252 3.87 -11.17 -35.66
C ASP A 252 2.62 -11.68 -36.35
N PHE A 253 2.21 -10.99 -37.41
CA PHE A 253 1.17 -11.42 -38.37
C PHE A 253 1.84 -12.03 -39.59
#